data_23aabad5cdc10395aa12c03528b11d22
#
_entry.id   23aabad5cdc10395aa12c03528b11d22
#
_cell.length_a   1.000
_cell.length_b   1.000
_cell.length_c   1.000
_cell.angle_alpha   90.00
_cell.angle_beta   90.00
_cell.angle_gamma   90.00
#
_symmetry.space_group_name_H-M   'P 1'
#
loop_
_entity.id
_entity.type
_entity.pdbx_description
1 polymer ?
#
loop_
_entity_poly.entity_id
_entity_poly.type
_entity_poly.pdbx_seq_one_letter_code
_entity_poly.pdbx_strand_id
1 'polypeptide(L)'
;MSSLRGELLFLCAATAVLVSPTGFAAGRFAPAAPREIKETARDVSPTLRSLAIASATLARPASKGRGFLFEINPDRRGPVRGGSGRGVDRARQSSIGIEALLPSANFEGMSNNDNFTLYGGRVNPPDPVGAIGPNHYVEAINLALSVYAKNGTQLLGPIDLGSLWDGFAVPQCAYDFAGDPVVVYDQLADRWLISQFSDPTGPQYWECIAISQTGDPTGAYYRYAFSTGVNFPDYPKLGLWTDSYVLTTREFGPTVEYGIGVYALEKNKMINGQAARAVGFFLDGNDPSVLPLIGDGLLPAYIDGKQKPLNSSSIPLVGTQDDGAGYGATFDAVNIFDLSVKWRSTPVASLALNTQLPVASFDSIFPCAPTARDCLPQPGITDPNQFLDVLSYRQRPLHRLAYRNMKTHDALVTDQAVEAAPGVAGMRWYEIRRVGSTYALFQQGTFAPSDGVHRWMGSAAMDRKGNIAMGYSVVNGTTVFPGIRYTGRLAGDASGQMTLGEGVIVNGSGVQTSLNSRWGDYTSLNLDPVDDCTFWYVNEYYTAAGQATSTAGWQTRIASFRLPGC
;
A
#
# COMPACT_ATOMS: atom_id res chain seq x y z
N MET A 1 73.56 1.76 -37.94
CA MET A 1 73.37 1.13 -36.59
C MET A 1 72.04 1.60 -36.04
N SER A 2 70.97 0.89 -36.31
CA SER A 2 69.60 1.20 -35.96
C SER A 2 69.11 0.14 -34.98
N SER A 3 68.69 0.53 -33.75
CA SER A 3 68.08 -0.35 -32.76
C SER A 3 66.60 -0.23 -32.84
N LEU A 4 65.92 -1.29 -33.26
CA LEU A 4 64.49 -1.48 -33.11
C LEU A 4 64.19 -1.84 -31.65
N ARG A 5 63.31 -1.09 -31.02
CA ARG A 5 62.64 -1.49 -29.78
C ARG A 5 61.26 -2.04 -30.15
N GLY A 6 61.03 -3.31 -29.88
CA GLY A 6 59.73 -3.94 -29.95
C GLY A 6 58.94 -3.69 -28.67
N GLU A 7 57.73 -3.13 -28.78
CA GLU A 7 56.77 -3.08 -27.69
C GLU A 7 55.96 -4.38 -27.66
N LEU A 8 55.99 -5.06 -26.52
CA LEU A 8 55.15 -6.21 -26.22
C LEU A 8 53.80 -5.69 -25.66
N LEU A 9 52.73 -5.81 -26.44
CA LEU A 9 51.37 -5.66 -25.95
C LEU A 9 50.97 -6.92 -25.17
N PHE A 10 50.74 -6.78 -23.86
CA PHE A 10 50.07 -7.80 -23.07
C PHE A 10 48.54 -7.66 -23.25
N LEU A 11 47.95 -8.60 -23.95
CA LEU A 11 46.49 -8.77 -23.98
C LEU A 11 46.09 -9.50 -22.69
N CYS A 12 45.50 -8.76 -21.72
CA CYS A 12 44.75 -9.38 -20.60
C CYS A 12 43.38 -9.84 -21.12
N ALA A 13 43.23 -11.13 -21.37
CA ALA A 13 41.95 -11.73 -21.61
C ALA A 13 41.23 -11.89 -20.24
N ALA A 14 40.26 -11.04 -19.97
CA ALA A 14 39.35 -11.23 -18.83
C ALA A 14 38.34 -12.34 -19.20
N THR A 15 38.56 -13.52 -18.67
CA THR A 15 37.55 -14.60 -18.68
C THR A 15 36.44 -14.24 -17.73
N ALA A 16 35.31 -13.76 -18.26
CA ALA A 16 34.08 -13.65 -17.53
C ALA A 16 33.54 -15.07 -17.23
N VAL A 17 33.64 -15.49 -15.99
CA VAL A 17 32.97 -16.69 -15.50
C VAL A 17 31.49 -16.36 -15.41
N LEU A 18 30.72 -16.80 -16.41
CA LEU A 18 29.26 -16.85 -16.33
C LEU A 18 28.88 -17.90 -15.27
N VAL A 19 28.66 -17.46 -14.06
CA VAL A 19 27.94 -18.27 -13.05
C VAL A 19 26.48 -18.28 -13.48
N SER A 20 26.07 -19.36 -14.12
CA SER A 20 24.65 -19.64 -14.32
C SER A 20 23.98 -19.74 -12.96
N PRO A 21 22.91 -18.96 -12.67
CA PRO A 21 22.15 -19.18 -11.46
C PRO A 21 21.52 -20.57 -11.57
N THR A 22 21.95 -21.49 -10.74
CA THR A 22 21.24 -22.75 -10.51
C THR A 22 19.87 -22.38 -9.96
N GLY A 23 18.86 -22.44 -10.82
CA GLY A 23 17.48 -22.24 -10.40
C GLY A 23 17.16 -23.29 -9.34
N PHE A 24 16.90 -22.83 -8.12
CA PHE A 24 16.29 -23.68 -7.11
C PHE A 24 14.97 -24.17 -7.68
N ALA A 25 14.78 -25.48 -7.73
CA ALA A 25 13.50 -26.07 -8.09
C ALA A 25 12.47 -25.55 -7.08
N ALA A 26 11.63 -24.62 -7.49
CA ALA A 26 10.50 -24.17 -6.71
C ALA A 26 9.70 -25.41 -6.32
N GLY A 27 9.54 -25.66 -5.02
CA GLY A 27 8.60 -26.64 -4.51
C GLY A 27 7.26 -26.38 -5.22
N ARG A 28 6.49 -27.43 -5.52
CA ARG A 28 5.24 -27.29 -6.29
C ARG A 28 4.25 -26.42 -5.51
N PHE A 29 4.30 -25.09 -5.73
CA PHE A 29 3.24 -24.21 -5.31
C PHE A 29 1.99 -24.58 -6.12
N ALA A 30 0.98 -25.07 -5.44
CA ALA A 30 -0.31 -25.40 -6.04
C ALA A 30 -1.39 -24.68 -5.24
N PRO A 31 -1.84 -23.49 -5.68
CA PRO A 31 -2.96 -22.82 -5.03
C PRO A 31 -4.22 -23.68 -5.15
N ALA A 32 -5.15 -23.49 -4.22
CA ALA A 32 -6.49 -24.06 -4.33
C ALA A 32 -7.12 -23.74 -5.69
N ALA A 33 -8.01 -24.62 -6.17
CA ALA A 33 -8.72 -24.38 -7.43
C ALA A 33 -9.49 -23.04 -7.37
N PRO A 34 -9.53 -22.28 -8.48
CA PRO A 34 -10.26 -21.02 -8.53
C PRO A 34 -11.74 -21.20 -8.23
N ARG A 35 -12.31 -20.31 -7.42
CA ARG A 35 -13.73 -20.27 -7.09
C ARG A 35 -14.39 -19.09 -7.78
N GLU A 36 -15.40 -19.35 -8.63
CA GLU A 36 -16.26 -18.30 -9.14
C GLU A 36 -17.18 -17.79 -8.03
N ILE A 37 -17.25 -16.47 -7.86
CA ILE A 37 -18.07 -15.78 -6.87
C ILE A 37 -18.95 -14.78 -7.63
N LYS A 38 -20.26 -14.91 -7.47
CA LYS A 38 -21.21 -13.90 -7.97
C LYS A 38 -21.34 -12.80 -6.94
N GLU A 39 -21.64 -11.59 -7.40
CA GLU A 39 -22.04 -10.54 -6.46
C GLU A 39 -23.23 -10.98 -5.62
N THR A 40 -23.18 -10.71 -4.32
CA THR A 40 -24.31 -10.93 -3.40
C THR A 40 -25.44 -9.93 -3.67
N ALA A 41 -25.05 -8.69 -3.98
CA ALA A 41 -25.97 -7.61 -4.32
C ALA A 41 -25.28 -6.61 -5.25
N ARG A 42 -26.08 -5.89 -6.04
CA ARG A 42 -25.67 -4.69 -6.78
C ARG A 42 -26.84 -3.74 -6.96
N ASP A 43 -26.54 -2.47 -7.01
CA ASP A 43 -27.50 -1.39 -7.34
C ASP A 43 -26.75 -0.12 -7.76
N VAL A 44 -27.45 1.01 -7.72
CA VAL A 44 -26.91 2.36 -7.94
C VAL A 44 -27.17 3.21 -6.71
N SER A 45 -26.12 3.85 -6.17
CA SER A 45 -26.26 4.76 -5.04
C SER A 45 -26.96 6.07 -5.47
N PRO A 46 -27.51 6.84 -4.52
CA PRO A 46 -27.68 8.28 -4.70
C PRO A 46 -26.33 8.94 -5.02
N THR A 47 -26.32 10.20 -5.49
CA THR A 47 -25.06 10.94 -5.68
C THR A 47 -24.38 11.18 -4.33
N LEU A 48 -23.03 11.16 -4.27
CA LEU A 48 -22.32 11.52 -3.04
C LEU A 48 -22.70 12.92 -2.54
N ARG A 49 -22.99 13.86 -3.45
CA ARG A 49 -23.52 15.20 -3.08
C ARG A 49 -24.82 15.10 -2.29
N SER A 50 -25.77 14.27 -2.73
CA SER A 50 -27.05 14.10 -2.02
C SER A 50 -26.88 13.36 -0.69
N LEU A 51 -25.98 12.38 -0.61
CA LEU A 51 -25.63 11.67 0.62
C LEU A 51 -24.99 12.61 1.65
N ALA A 52 -24.09 13.50 1.22
CA ALA A 52 -23.49 14.51 2.08
C ALA A 52 -24.53 15.45 2.70
N ILE A 53 -25.53 15.88 1.93
CA ILE A 53 -26.63 16.73 2.42
C ILE A 53 -27.48 15.93 3.42
N ALA A 54 -27.83 14.69 3.11
CA ALA A 54 -28.63 13.84 3.99
C ALA A 54 -27.87 13.54 5.31
N SER A 55 -26.58 13.25 5.23
CA SER A 55 -25.73 13.00 6.42
C SER A 55 -25.63 14.23 7.34
N ALA A 56 -25.59 15.44 6.78
CA ALA A 56 -25.57 16.68 7.57
C ALA A 56 -26.90 16.98 8.27
N THR A 57 -28.02 16.42 7.79
CA THR A 57 -29.37 16.64 8.35
C THR A 57 -29.83 15.52 9.31
N LEU A 58 -29.27 14.34 9.16
CA LEU A 58 -29.54 13.20 10.06
C LEU A 58 -28.49 13.24 11.18
N ALA A 59 -28.88 13.80 12.35
CA ALA A 59 -28.12 13.52 13.55
C ALA A 59 -28.15 11.99 13.77
N ARG A 60 -27.12 11.27 13.34
CA ARG A 60 -26.96 9.86 13.71
C ARG A 60 -26.89 9.81 15.23
N PRO A 61 -27.61 8.88 15.91
CA PRO A 61 -27.48 8.76 17.33
C PRO A 61 -26.01 8.50 17.62
N ALA A 62 -25.40 9.41 18.39
CA ALA A 62 -24.03 9.26 18.85
C ALA A 62 -23.87 7.84 19.39
N SER A 63 -23.03 7.03 18.76
CA SER A 63 -22.68 5.71 19.28
C SER A 63 -22.32 5.89 20.75
N LYS A 64 -22.82 5.02 21.61
CA LYS A 64 -22.75 5.16 23.05
C LYS A 64 -21.33 5.48 23.51
N GLY A 65 -21.08 6.73 23.88
CA GLY A 65 -19.86 7.12 24.56
C GLY A 65 -19.08 8.24 23.87
N ARG A 66 -19.46 9.49 24.15
CA ARG A 66 -18.59 10.64 23.84
C ARG A 66 -17.24 10.43 24.52
N GLY A 67 -16.19 10.44 23.73
CA GLY A 67 -14.81 10.38 24.22
C GLY A 67 -14.13 9.03 24.11
N PHE A 68 -14.75 8.01 23.53
CA PHE A 68 -14.09 6.74 23.29
C PHE A 68 -13.24 6.79 22.01
N LEU A 69 -12.02 6.27 22.12
CA LEU A 69 -11.20 5.91 20.99
C LEU A 69 -11.70 4.55 20.49
N PHE A 70 -12.23 4.49 19.28
CA PHE A 70 -12.57 3.22 18.66
C PHE A 70 -11.31 2.61 18.05
N GLU A 71 -10.93 1.44 18.51
CA GLU A 71 -9.99 0.59 17.82
C GLU A 71 -10.78 -0.18 16.75
N ILE A 72 -10.68 0.28 15.52
CA ILE A 72 -11.20 -0.44 14.36
C ILE A 72 -10.16 -1.48 14.02
N ASN A 73 -10.63 -2.69 13.79
CA ASN A 73 -9.78 -3.78 13.42
C ASN A 73 -8.77 -4.17 14.50
N PRO A 74 -9.19 -5.00 15.48
CA PRO A 74 -8.25 -5.55 16.44
C PRO A 74 -7.13 -6.25 15.67
N ASP A 75 -5.90 -5.91 16.02
CA ASP A 75 -4.69 -6.45 15.41
C ASP A 75 -4.75 -7.98 15.31
N ARG A 76 -5.14 -8.47 14.16
CA ARG A 76 -5.11 -9.88 13.82
C ARG A 76 -3.75 -10.20 13.24
N ARG A 77 -2.88 -10.75 14.07
CA ARG A 77 -1.54 -11.13 13.67
C ARG A 77 -1.59 -12.45 12.93
N GLY A 78 -0.94 -12.51 11.77
CA GLY A 78 -0.50 -13.77 11.22
C GLY A 78 0.43 -14.49 12.21
N PRO A 79 0.65 -15.82 12.06
CA PRO A 79 1.45 -16.60 12.98
C PRO A 79 2.91 -16.12 12.99
N VAL A 80 3.25 -15.23 13.93
CA VAL A 80 4.61 -14.79 14.15
C VAL A 80 5.35 -15.87 14.92
N ARG A 81 6.07 -16.72 14.23
CA ARG A 81 6.98 -17.68 14.84
C ARG A 81 8.30 -16.99 15.07
N GLY A 82 8.70 -16.82 16.34
CA GLY A 82 9.84 -16.07 16.81
C GLY A 82 11.03 -16.03 15.84
N GLY A 83 11.23 -14.90 15.21
CA GLY A 83 12.38 -14.62 14.37
C GLY A 83 13.54 -14.07 15.18
N SER A 84 14.74 -14.24 14.69
CA SER A 84 15.99 -13.79 15.33
C SER A 84 16.63 -12.61 14.59
N GLY A 85 15.81 -11.65 14.11
CA GLY A 85 16.29 -10.54 13.32
C GLY A 85 17.47 -9.80 13.97
N ARG A 86 18.36 -9.34 13.18
CA ARG A 86 19.43 -8.31 13.30
C ARG A 86 20.44 -8.51 12.18
N GLY A 87 19.94 -8.70 10.97
CA GLY A 87 20.76 -8.70 9.78
C GLY A 87 21.31 -7.29 9.49
N VAL A 88 22.46 -7.24 8.82
CA VAL A 88 22.97 -5.98 8.29
C VAL A 88 22.28 -5.74 6.95
N ASP A 89 21.53 -4.67 6.81
CA ASP A 89 20.97 -4.25 5.52
C ASP A 89 22.10 -3.81 4.57
N ARG A 90 22.42 -4.68 3.61
CA ARG A 90 23.50 -4.46 2.64
C ARG A 90 23.14 -3.49 1.52
N ALA A 91 21.87 -3.12 1.38
CA ALA A 91 21.40 -2.13 0.41
C ALA A 91 21.19 -0.75 1.03
N ARG A 92 21.58 -0.55 2.28
CA ARG A 92 21.39 0.71 2.99
C ARG A 92 22.14 1.86 2.34
N GLN A 93 21.43 2.94 2.07
CA GLN A 93 21.96 4.26 1.76
C GLN A 93 21.99 5.09 3.05
N SER A 94 23.16 5.49 3.50
CA SER A 94 23.37 6.21 4.76
C SER A 94 23.51 7.74 4.59
N SER A 95 23.47 8.24 3.34
CA SER A 95 23.59 9.65 3.00
C SER A 95 22.32 10.20 2.38
N ILE A 96 22.11 11.51 2.54
CA ILE A 96 21.03 12.25 1.88
C ILE A 96 21.62 13.00 0.67
N GLY A 97 20.91 13.03 -0.46
CA GLY A 97 21.23 13.91 -1.57
C GLY A 97 21.11 15.40 -1.19
N ILE A 98 21.75 16.24 -1.95
CA ILE A 98 21.82 17.68 -1.64
C ILE A 98 20.76 18.53 -2.35
N GLU A 99 20.03 17.96 -3.31
CA GLU A 99 19.01 18.71 -4.07
C GLU A 99 17.76 18.90 -3.21
N ALA A 100 17.36 20.17 -3.03
CA ALA A 100 16.15 20.50 -2.29
C ALA A 100 14.91 20.15 -3.11
N LEU A 101 14.04 19.31 -2.54
CA LEU A 101 12.74 18.98 -3.10
C LEU A 101 11.66 19.81 -2.38
N LEU A 102 10.80 20.49 -3.14
CA LEU A 102 9.70 21.28 -2.61
C LEU A 102 8.36 20.77 -3.16
N PRO A 103 7.32 20.66 -2.30
CA PRO A 103 5.99 20.31 -2.76
C PRO A 103 5.37 21.45 -3.60
N SER A 104 4.60 21.07 -4.64
CA SER A 104 3.87 22.01 -5.50
C SER A 104 2.52 22.38 -4.92
N ALA A 105 1.76 21.40 -4.44
CA ALA A 105 0.57 21.58 -3.60
C ALA A 105 0.84 20.92 -2.24
N ASN A 106 0.30 21.53 -1.16
CA ASN A 106 0.51 21.03 0.19
C ASN A 106 -0.58 21.58 1.11
N PHE A 107 -1.57 20.74 1.46
CA PHE A 107 -2.74 21.16 2.22
C PHE A 107 -3.21 20.07 3.18
N GLU A 108 -3.99 20.47 4.18
CA GLU A 108 -4.56 19.55 5.16
C GLU A 108 -5.59 18.64 4.51
N GLY A 109 -5.50 17.34 4.81
CA GLY A 109 -6.56 16.38 4.57
C GLY A 109 -7.52 16.31 5.77
N MET A 110 -8.07 15.10 6.01
CA MET A 110 -8.96 14.87 7.14
C MET A 110 -8.19 14.65 8.46
N SER A 111 -8.91 14.70 9.57
CA SER A 111 -8.37 14.53 10.91
C SER A 111 -9.25 13.64 11.78
N ASN A 112 -8.75 13.23 12.94
CA ASN A 112 -9.56 12.52 13.91
C ASN A 112 -10.66 13.39 14.56
N ASN A 113 -10.61 14.71 14.39
CA ASN A 113 -11.71 15.61 14.76
C ASN A 113 -12.89 15.52 13.77
N ASP A 114 -12.62 15.17 12.51
CA ASP A 114 -13.69 14.91 11.53
C ASP A 114 -14.48 13.66 11.91
N ASN A 115 -13.80 12.59 12.31
CA ASN A 115 -14.45 11.41 12.90
C ASN A 115 -15.26 11.78 14.16
N PHE A 116 -14.70 12.59 15.04
CA PHE A 116 -15.42 13.06 16.21
C PHE A 116 -16.68 13.85 15.86
N THR A 117 -16.62 14.67 14.82
CA THR A 117 -17.78 15.43 14.34
C THR A 117 -18.85 14.53 13.74
N LEU A 118 -18.44 13.50 12.99
CA LEU A 118 -19.37 12.57 12.33
C LEU A 118 -20.01 11.57 13.31
N TYR A 119 -19.22 11.03 14.26
CA TYR A 119 -19.62 9.88 15.07
C TYR A 119 -19.72 10.16 16.58
N GLY A 120 -19.24 11.33 17.04
CA GLY A 120 -19.09 11.62 18.46
C GLY A 120 -17.98 10.81 19.14
N GLY A 121 -17.14 10.13 18.37
CA GLY A 121 -15.99 9.36 18.81
C GLY A 121 -14.79 9.55 17.88
N ARG A 122 -13.63 9.14 18.35
CA ARG A 122 -12.38 9.17 17.55
C ARG A 122 -11.97 7.76 17.16
N VAL A 123 -11.25 7.65 16.07
CA VAL A 123 -10.89 6.39 15.42
C VAL A 123 -9.38 6.23 15.39
N ASN A 124 -8.87 5.06 15.67
CA ASN A 124 -7.47 4.70 15.54
C ASN A 124 -7.34 3.22 15.11
N PRO A 125 -6.57 2.93 14.07
CA PRO A 125 -5.72 3.82 13.26
C PRO A 125 -6.51 4.62 12.20
N PRO A 126 -5.88 5.65 11.57
CA PRO A 126 -6.52 6.45 10.52
C PRO A 126 -6.62 5.76 9.17
N ASP A 127 -5.66 4.93 8.80
CA ASP A 127 -5.52 4.23 7.52
C ASP A 127 -5.75 5.14 6.28
N PRO A 128 -4.99 6.24 6.15
CA PRO A 128 -5.23 7.21 5.10
C PRO A 128 -4.86 6.64 3.74
N VAL A 129 -5.77 6.76 2.78
CA VAL A 129 -5.54 6.39 1.39
C VAL A 129 -6.17 7.44 0.49
N GLY A 130 -5.61 7.65 -0.70
CA GLY A 130 -6.20 8.56 -1.65
C GLY A 130 -5.75 8.26 -3.07
N ALA A 131 -6.45 8.85 -4.02
CA ALA A 131 -6.10 8.79 -5.43
C ALA A 131 -6.33 10.14 -6.11
N ILE A 132 -5.55 10.36 -7.17
CA ILE A 132 -5.64 11.56 -8.00
C ILE A 132 -6.26 11.24 -9.35
N GLY A 133 -7.30 11.97 -9.72
CA GLY A 133 -7.87 12.00 -11.06
C GLY A 133 -7.50 13.27 -11.82
N PRO A 134 -8.09 13.49 -13.01
CA PRO A 134 -7.78 14.68 -13.82
C PRO A 134 -8.05 16.00 -13.09
N ASN A 135 -9.09 16.08 -12.28
CA ASN A 135 -9.56 17.31 -11.64
C ASN A 135 -9.70 17.23 -10.13
N HIS A 136 -9.71 16.03 -9.55
CA HIS A 136 -10.05 15.79 -8.15
C HIS A 136 -9.00 14.92 -7.47
N TYR A 137 -8.81 15.16 -6.19
CA TYR A 137 -8.20 14.22 -5.26
C TYR A 137 -9.28 13.67 -4.34
N VAL A 138 -9.37 12.35 -4.21
CA VAL A 138 -10.29 11.69 -3.29
C VAL A 138 -9.47 11.07 -2.18
N GLU A 139 -9.78 11.42 -0.94
CA GLU A 139 -9.18 10.87 0.27
C GLU A 139 -10.21 10.05 1.03
N ALA A 140 -9.81 8.89 1.52
CA ALA A 140 -10.53 8.14 2.52
C ALA A 140 -9.64 7.88 3.72
N ILE A 141 -10.26 7.85 4.89
CA ILE A 141 -9.69 7.42 6.17
C ILE A 141 -10.65 6.43 6.80
N ASN A 142 -10.23 5.72 7.81
CA ASN A 142 -11.16 5.08 8.73
C ASN A 142 -11.97 6.16 9.45
N LEU A 143 -13.18 6.39 9.20
CA LEU A 143 -14.39 5.92 8.57
C LEU A 143 -14.98 7.03 7.67
N ALA A 144 -14.17 7.95 7.15
CA ALA A 144 -14.66 9.13 6.46
C ALA A 144 -14.07 9.26 5.05
N LEU A 145 -14.77 10.03 4.21
CA LEU A 145 -14.42 10.31 2.82
C LEU A 145 -14.50 11.81 2.54
N SER A 146 -13.52 12.33 1.79
CA SER A 146 -13.52 13.71 1.28
C SER A 146 -13.05 13.80 -0.16
N VAL A 147 -13.55 14.81 -0.88
CA VAL A 147 -13.13 15.14 -2.24
C VAL A 147 -12.59 16.55 -2.28
N TYR A 148 -11.41 16.72 -2.88
CA TYR A 148 -10.72 18.00 -3.03
C TYR A 148 -10.46 18.34 -4.50
N ALA A 149 -10.43 19.62 -4.81
CA ALA A 149 -9.78 20.13 -6.00
C ALA A 149 -8.25 20.03 -5.85
N LYS A 150 -7.50 20.04 -6.95
CA LYS A 150 -6.03 19.96 -6.93
C LYS A 150 -5.32 21.12 -6.20
N ASN A 151 -6.02 22.21 -5.94
CA ASN A 151 -5.51 23.34 -5.17
C ASN A 151 -5.79 23.23 -3.66
N GLY A 152 -6.37 22.12 -3.20
CA GLY A 152 -6.71 21.90 -1.79
C GLY A 152 -8.10 22.37 -1.36
N THR A 153 -8.88 22.99 -2.26
CA THR A 153 -10.27 23.34 -1.94
C THR A 153 -11.09 22.07 -1.74
N GLN A 154 -11.66 21.88 -0.56
CA GLN A 154 -12.58 20.79 -0.27
C GLN A 154 -13.89 21.00 -1.03
N LEU A 155 -14.25 20.05 -1.88
CA LEU A 155 -15.45 20.10 -2.73
C LEU A 155 -16.61 19.33 -2.12
N LEU A 156 -16.31 18.32 -1.32
CA LEU A 156 -17.27 17.46 -0.63
C LEU A 156 -16.64 16.81 0.60
N GLY A 157 -17.42 16.65 1.63
CA GLY A 157 -17.03 15.94 2.86
C GLY A 157 -16.53 16.90 3.98
N PRO A 158 -15.98 16.33 5.07
CA PRO A 158 -15.99 14.91 5.39
C PRO A 158 -17.39 14.34 5.50
N ILE A 159 -17.60 13.18 4.92
CA ILE A 159 -18.84 12.40 5.07
C ILE A 159 -18.51 11.02 5.64
N ASP A 160 -19.48 10.42 6.31
CA ASP A 160 -19.42 9.04 6.73
C ASP A 160 -19.26 8.12 5.51
N LEU A 161 -18.19 7.35 5.49
CA LEU A 161 -17.89 6.41 4.41
C LEU A 161 -19.00 5.37 4.23
N GLY A 162 -19.58 4.87 5.34
CA GLY A 162 -20.68 3.91 5.33
C GLY A 162 -21.93 4.44 4.62
N SER A 163 -22.13 5.77 4.59
CA SER A 163 -23.27 6.39 3.91
C SER A 163 -23.32 6.09 2.41
N LEU A 164 -22.19 5.77 1.79
CA LEU A 164 -22.12 5.34 0.39
C LEU A 164 -22.94 4.07 0.14
N TRP A 165 -23.15 3.24 1.17
CA TRP A 165 -23.95 2.01 1.11
C TRP A 165 -25.31 2.11 1.83
N ASP A 166 -25.77 3.30 2.22
CA ASP A 166 -27.10 3.48 2.81
C ASP A 166 -28.17 2.90 1.88
N GLY A 167 -29.06 2.06 2.46
CA GLY A 167 -30.13 1.38 1.73
C GLY A 167 -29.67 0.27 0.79
N PHE A 168 -28.40 -0.09 0.76
CA PHE A 168 -27.88 -1.21 -0.02
C PHE A 168 -28.38 -2.56 0.53
N ALA A 169 -28.59 -3.56 -0.34
CA ALA A 169 -29.17 -4.84 0.05
C ALA A 169 -28.28 -5.72 0.97
N VAL A 170 -26.99 -5.34 1.15
CA VAL A 170 -26.09 -5.91 2.15
C VAL A 170 -25.84 -4.84 3.23
N PRO A 171 -26.65 -4.82 4.31
CA PRO A 171 -26.60 -3.77 5.33
C PRO A 171 -25.25 -3.67 6.02
N GLN A 172 -24.52 -4.77 6.11
CA GLN A 172 -23.18 -4.84 6.70
C GLN A 172 -22.15 -3.94 6.02
N CYS A 173 -22.40 -3.53 4.76
CA CYS A 173 -21.58 -2.54 4.06
C CYS A 173 -21.78 -1.11 4.59
N ALA A 174 -22.92 -0.81 5.24
CA ALA A 174 -23.27 0.51 5.73
C ALA A 174 -22.99 0.71 7.23
N TYR A 175 -22.40 -0.28 7.91
CA TYR A 175 -22.13 -0.16 9.33
C TYR A 175 -20.98 0.81 9.63
N ASP A 176 -21.10 1.49 10.76
CA ASP A 176 -20.15 2.50 11.24
C ASP A 176 -18.74 1.96 11.53
N PHE A 177 -18.57 0.65 11.63
CA PHE A 177 -17.30 -0.03 11.95
C PHE A 177 -16.72 -0.84 10.79
N ALA A 178 -17.29 -0.74 9.59
CA ALA A 178 -16.61 -1.15 8.39
C ALA A 178 -15.35 -0.27 8.21
N GLY A 179 -14.29 -0.79 7.63
CA GLY A 179 -13.02 -0.05 7.61
C GLY A 179 -12.10 -0.46 6.48
N ASP A 180 -10.84 -0.08 6.65
CA ASP A 180 -9.76 -0.27 5.70
C ASP A 180 -10.16 0.18 4.28
N PRO A 181 -10.57 1.45 4.09
CA PRO A 181 -10.99 1.91 2.78
C PRO A 181 -9.84 1.88 1.79
N VAL A 182 -10.16 1.58 0.53
CA VAL A 182 -9.21 1.77 -0.58
C VAL A 182 -9.86 2.64 -1.64
N VAL A 183 -9.12 3.65 -2.11
CA VAL A 183 -9.52 4.52 -3.22
C VAL A 183 -8.61 4.28 -4.41
N VAL A 184 -9.22 4.01 -5.57
CA VAL A 184 -8.54 3.82 -6.85
C VAL A 184 -9.11 4.78 -7.88
N TYR A 185 -8.26 5.48 -8.64
CA TYR A 185 -8.69 6.12 -9.88
C TYR A 185 -8.28 5.26 -11.07
N ASP A 186 -9.26 4.70 -11.75
CA ASP A 186 -9.07 3.94 -12.98
C ASP A 186 -8.95 4.89 -14.17
N GLN A 187 -7.72 5.26 -14.51
CA GLN A 187 -7.43 6.15 -15.62
C GLN A 187 -7.73 5.54 -17.02
N LEU A 188 -7.90 4.21 -17.11
CA LEU A 188 -8.25 3.54 -18.35
C LEU A 188 -9.74 3.63 -18.66
N ALA A 189 -10.56 3.78 -17.62
CA ALA A 189 -12.01 3.85 -17.71
C ALA A 189 -12.59 5.22 -17.35
N ASP A 190 -11.78 6.13 -16.79
CA ASP A 190 -12.20 7.39 -16.16
C ASP A 190 -13.27 7.14 -15.09
N ARG A 191 -12.91 6.32 -14.09
CA ARG A 191 -13.80 5.91 -12.99
C ARG A 191 -13.06 5.92 -11.67
N TRP A 192 -13.79 6.21 -10.60
CA TRP A 192 -13.35 6.05 -9.23
C TRP A 192 -13.87 4.73 -8.68
N LEU A 193 -13.04 4.02 -7.95
CA LEU A 193 -13.41 2.89 -7.14
C LEU A 193 -13.17 3.25 -5.68
N ILE A 194 -14.16 3.00 -4.84
CA ILE A 194 -14.08 3.11 -3.37
C ILE A 194 -14.50 1.77 -2.81
N SER A 195 -13.71 1.21 -1.90
CA SER A 195 -14.04 -0.04 -1.23
C SER A 195 -13.84 0.06 0.26
N GLN A 196 -14.47 -0.84 0.99
CA GLN A 196 -14.23 -1.16 2.39
C GLN A 196 -14.66 -2.60 2.65
N PHE A 197 -14.10 -3.25 3.67
CA PHE A 197 -14.68 -4.50 4.13
C PHE A 197 -16.00 -4.23 4.88
N SER A 198 -16.84 -5.25 5.00
CA SER A 198 -18.08 -5.17 5.76
C SER A 198 -17.83 -5.21 7.26
N ASP A 199 -18.88 -5.07 8.05
CA ASP A 199 -18.89 -5.21 9.51
C ASP A 199 -18.00 -6.38 9.98
N PRO A 200 -16.96 -6.13 10.80
CA PRO A 200 -16.03 -7.15 11.28
C PRO A 200 -16.66 -8.13 12.30
N THR A 201 -17.87 -7.88 12.77
CA THR A 201 -18.53 -8.75 13.75
C THR A 201 -19.06 -10.05 13.15
N GLY A 202 -19.10 -10.16 11.78
CA GLY A 202 -19.51 -11.33 11.01
C GLY A 202 -19.86 -12.61 11.78
N PRO A 203 -19.70 -13.80 11.25
CA PRO A 203 -19.68 -14.14 9.84
C PRO A 203 -21.09 -14.06 9.25
N GLN A 204 -21.28 -13.74 8.00
CA GLN A 204 -20.41 -13.80 6.83
C GLN A 204 -19.81 -12.41 6.54
N TYR A 205 -18.74 -12.34 5.72
CA TYR A 205 -18.05 -11.11 5.38
C TYR A 205 -18.13 -10.81 3.88
N TRP A 206 -18.01 -9.54 3.54
CA TRP A 206 -18.02 -9.03 2.16
C TRP A 206 -16.96 -7.96 1.97
N GLU A 207 -16.46 -7.85 0.76
CA GLU A 207 -15.88 -6.64 0.24
C GLU A 207 -16.96 -5.82 -0.46
N CYS A 208 -17.15 -4.60 0.01
CA CYS A 208 -18.11 -3.64 -0.47
C CYS A 208 -17.40 -2.68 -1.42
N ILE A 209 -17.79 -2.69 -2.70
CA ILE A 209 -17.10 -1.98 -3.77
C ILE A 209 -18.05 -1.06 -4.51
N ALA A 210 -17.69 0.20 -4.64
CA ALA A 210 -18.46 1.21 -5.38
C ALA A 210 -17.63 1.77 -6.53
N ILE A 211 -18.19 1.78 -7.74
CA ILE A 211 -17.57 2.30 -8.96
C ILE A 211 -18.33 3.52 -9.44
N SER A 212 -17.70 4.68 -9.58
CA SER A 212 -18.39 5.88 -10.05
C SER A 212 -18.95 5.71 -11.46
N GLN A 213 -20.11 6.32 -11.72
CA GLN A 213 -20.72 6.26 -13.05
C GLN A 213 -19.98 7.12 -14.07
N THR A 214 -19.23 8.12 -13.62
CA THR A 214 -18.48 9.06 -14.45
C THR A 214 -17.13 9.39 -13.80
N GLY A 215 -16.30 10.22 -14.43
CA GLY A 215 -15.07 10.76 -13.87
C GLY A 215 -15.28 11.79 -12.73
N ASP A 216 -16.52 12.19 -12.43
CA ASP A 216 -16.86 13.03 -11.27
C ASP A 216 -17.05 12.15 -10.02
N PRO A 217 -16.16 12.21 -9.01
CA PRO A 217 -16.26 11.38 -7.82
C PRO A 217 -17.43 11.76 -6.90
N THR A 218 -18.07 12.91 -7.12
CA THR A 218 -19.19 13.38 -6.30
C THR A 218 -20.56 12.93 -6.84
N GLY A 219 -20.57 12.20 -7.96
CA GLY A 219 -21.73 11.62 -8.60
C GLY A 219 -22.25 10.34 -7.95
N ALA A 220 -23.06 9.58 -8.68
CA ALA A 220 -23.58 8.29 -8.26
C ALA A 220 -22.59 7.15 -8.57
N TYR A 221 -22.73 6.04 -7.85
CA TYR A 221 -21.87 4.88 -7.94
C TYR A 221 -22.67 3.61 -8.21
N TYR A 222 -22.13 2.71 -9.01
CA TYR A 222 -22.55 1.31 -9.07
C TYR A 222 -21.96 0.60 -7.84
N ARG A 223 -22.81 0.05 -6.98
CA ARG A 223 -22.41 -0.62 -5.74
C ARG A 223 -22.46 -2.14 -5.91
N TYR A 224 -21.50 -2.82 -5.34
CA TYR A 224 -21.36 -4.27 -5.36
C TYR A 224 -20.94 -4.79 -3.99
N ALA A 225 -21.39 -5.98 -3.61
CA ALA A 225 -20.85 -6.74 -2.50
C ALA A 225 -20.42 -8.13 -2.99
N PHE A 226 -19.17 -8.47 -2.76
CA PHE A 226 -18.63 -9.80 -3.03
C PHE A 226 -18.32 -10.50 -1.73
N SER A 227 -18.90 -11.71 -1.53
CA SER A 227 -18.63 -12.46 -0.32
C SER A 227 -17.23 -13.06 -0.33
N THR A 228 -16.46 -12.79 0.73
CA THR A 228 -15.19 -13.46 1.05
C THR A 228 -15.40 -14.74 1.86
N GLY A 229 -16.61 -14.96 2.39
CA GLY A 229 -17.00 -16.16 3.12
C GLY A 229 -17.04 -15.94 4.62
N VAL A 230 -16.53 -16.92 5.38
CA VAL A 230 -16.57 -16.93 6.84
C VAL A 230 -15.25 -16.44 7.48
N ASN A 231 -14.22 -16.22 6.68
CA ASN A 231 -12.96 -15.65 7.13
C ASN A 231 -12.99 -14.13 6.95
N PHE A 232 -12.54 -13.39 7.95
CA PHE A 232 -12.51 -11.92 7.91
C PHE A 232 -11.43 -11.43 6.93
N PRO A 233 -11.80 -10.60 5.92
CA PRO A 233 -10.89 -10.12 4.88
C PRO A 233 -10.17 -8.84 5.30
N ASP A 234 -9.25 -8.93 6.22
CA ASP A 234 -8.45 -7.85 6.75
C ASP A 234 -7.46 -7.27 5.72
N TYR A 235 -7.08 -6.02 5.86
CA TYR A 235 -5.99 -5.39 5.10
C TYR A 235 -6.16 -5.48 3.58
N PRO A 236 -7.31 -5.07 2.99
CA PRO A 236 -7.53 -5.16 1.55
C PRO A 236 -6.52 -4.29 0.77
N LYS A 237 -6.04 -4.82 -0.34
CA LYS A 237 -5.24 -4.08 -1.32
C LYS A 237 -5.83 -4.25 -2.70
N LEU A 238 -6.00 -3.14 -3.41
CA LEU A 238 -6.58 -3.14 -4.76
C LEU A 238 -5.55 -2.77 -5.82
N GLY A 239 -5.47 -3.61 -6.84
CA GLY A 239 -4.74 -3.37 -8.08
C GLY A 239 -5.68 -3.05 -9.24
N LEU A 240 -5.14 -2.34 -10.22
CA LEU A 240 -5.82 -1.97 -11.46
C LEU A 240 -5.17 -2.70 -12.64
N TRP A 241 -5.98 -3.46 -13.37
CA TRP A 241 -5.56 -4.08 -14.63
C TRP A 241 -6.49 -3.70 -15.78
N THR A 242 -6.18 -4.17 -16.99
CA THR A 242 -6.93 -3.81 -18.19
C THR A 242 -8.37 -4.28 -18.19
N ASP A 243 -8.61 -5.46 -17.63
CA ASP A 243 -9.91 -6.16 -17.66
C ASP A 243 -10.40 -6.62 -16.27
N SER A 244 -9.59 -6.39 -15.24
CA SER A 244 -9.87 -6.80 -13.88
C SER A 244 -9.45 -5.72 -12.88
N TYR A 245 -10.21 -5.56 -11.79
CA TYR A 245 -9.68 -5.07 -10.54
C TYR A 245 -9.22 -6.30 -9.75
N VAL A 246 -8.10 -6.19 -9.06
CA VAL A 246 -7.56 -7.31 -8.26
C VAL A 246 -7.49 -6.90 -6.82
N LEU A 247 -8.20 -7.65 -5.99
CA LEU A 247 -8.22 -7.49 -4.54
C LEU A 247 -7.37 -8.57 -3.90
N THR A 248 -6.54 -8.21 -2.93
CA THR A 248 -5.90 -9.16 -2.01
C THR A 248 -6.26 -8.79 -0.57
N THR A 249 -6.43 -9.80 0.27
CA THR A 249 -6.83 -9.65 1.68
C THR A 249 -6.02 -10.58 2.55
N ARG A 250 -5.80 -10.19 3.80
CA ARG A 250 -5.38 -11.11 4.86
C ARG A 250 -6.64 -11.73 5.44
N GLU A 251 -6.73 -13.04 5.48
CA GLU A 251 -7.93 -13.72 5.95
C GLU A 251 -7.69 -14.47 7.25
N PHE A 252 -8.60 -14.23 8.20
CA PHE A 252 -8.60 -14.85 9.52
C PHE A 252 -9.99 -15.38 9.84
N GLY A 253 -10.07 -16.55 10.44
CA GLY A 253 -11.40 -16.99 10.79
C GLY A 253 -11.49 -18.39 11.35
N PRO A 254 -12.71 -18.95 11.45
CA PRO A 254 -12.94 -20.23 12.09
C PRO A 254 -12.37 -21.41 11.29
N THR A 255 -12.08 -21.22 10.00
CA THR A 255 -11.58 -22.30 9.12
C THR A 255 -10.07 -22.22 8.87
N VAL A 256 -9.47 -21.05 9.10
CA VAL A 256 -8.03 -20.80 8.94
C VAL A 256 -7.54 -19.87 10.02
N GLU A 257 -6.33 -20.10 10.52
CA GLU A 257 -5.67 -19.17 11.42
C GLU A 257 -5.23 -17.92 10.66
N TYR A 258 -4.66 -18.14 9.45
CA TYR A 258 -4.17 -17.08 8.57
C TYR A 258 -4.05 -17.56 7.12
N GLY A 259 -4.34 -16.69 6.18
CA GLY A 259 -4.12 -16.91 4.75
C GLY A 259 -4.29 -15.63 3.94
N ILE A 260 -4.03 -15.71 2.64
CA ILE A 260 -4.22 -14.60 1.70
C ILE A 260 -5.31 -14.96 0.71
N GLY A 261 -6.37 -14.15 0.68
CA GLY A 261 -7.35 -14.12 -0.39
C GLY A 261 -6.81 -13.35 -1.60
N VAL A 262 -7.03 -13.87 -2.81
CA VAL A 262 -6.72 -13.19 -4.07
C VAL A 262 -7.95 -13.25 -4.97
N TYR A 263 -8.51 -12.09 -5.30
CA TYR A 263 -9.76 -11.99 -6.04
C TYR A 263 -9.58 -11.13 -7.30
N ALA A 264 -9.84 -11.71 -8.47
CA ALA A 264 -10.02 -10.92 -9.68
C ALA A 264 -11.50 -10.58 -9.84
N LEU A 265 -11.82 -9.31 -10.06
CA LEU A 265 -13.17 -8.79 -10.23
C LEU A 265 -13.42 -8.42 -11.70
N GLU A 266 -14.59 -8.76 -12.24
CA GLU A 266 -14.96 -8.56 -13.67
C GLU A 266 -15.19 -7.07 -13.98
N LYS A 267 -14.09 -6.31 -14.12
CA LYS A 267 -14.05 -4.85 -14.26
C LYS A 267 -15.01 -4.33 -15.32
N ASN A 268 -15.01 -4.92 -16.53
CA ASN A 268 -15.82 -4.43 -17.64
C ASN A 268 -17.33 -4.49 -17.35
N LYS A 269 -17.77 -5.39 -16.49
CA LYS A 269 -19.16 -5.45 -16.02
C LYS A 269 -19.42 -4.39 -14.95
N MET A 270 -18.49 -4.24 -14.01
CA MET A 270 -18.64 -3.32 -12.88
C MET A 270 -18.71 -1.86 -13.33
N ILE A 271 -17.85 -1.42 -14.24
CA ILE A 271 -17.85 -0.03 -14.76
C ILE A 271 -19.12 0.33 -15.55
N ASN A 272 -19.92 -0.66 -15.93
CA ASN A 272 -21.19 -0.50 -16.66
C ASN A 272 -22.43 -0.85 -15.81
N GLY A 273 -22.27 -1.08 -14.50
CA GLY A 273 -23.38 -1.40 -13.59
C GLY A 273 -24.06 -2.75 -13.88
N GLN A 274 -23.38 -3.64 -14.62
CA GLN A 274 -23.91 -4.94 -14.99
C GLN A 274 -23.60 -6.00 -13.93
N ALA A 275 -24.31 -7.14 -13.98
CA ALA A 275 -24.00 -8.28 -13.13
C ALA A 275 -22.53 -8.71 -13.35
N ALA A 276 -21.76 -8.72 -12.26
CA ALA A 276 -20.34 -8.96 -12.26
C ALA A 276 -19.97 -10.18 -11.41
N ARG A 277 -18.82 -10.74 -11.70
CA ARG A 277 -18.29 -11.90 -10.98
C ARG A 277 -16.91 -11.59 -10.43
N ALA A 278 -16.53 -12.34 -9.43
CA ALA A 278 -15.15 -12.47 -9.01
C ALA A 278 -14.65 -13.91 -9.22
N VAL A 279 -13.35 -14.07 -9.36
CA VAL A 279 -12.68 -15.36 -9.26
C VAL A 279 -11.70 -15.28 -8.11
N GLY A 280 -11.92 -16.10 -7.08
CA GLY A 280 -11.14 -16.10 -5.85
C GLY A 280 -10.20 -17.29 -5.77
N PHE A 281 -9.00 -17.04 -5.22
CA PHE A 281 -8.02 -18.02 -4.78
C PHE A 281 -7.76 -17.80 -3.30
N PHE A 282 -7.40 -18.86 -2.60
CA PHE A 282 -6.98 -18.79 -1.22
C PHE A 282 -5.60 -19.44 -1.07
N LEU A 283 -4.68 -18.71 -0.44
CA LEU A 283 -3.32 -19.16 -0.13
C LEU A 283 -3.25 -19.41 1.37
N ASP A 284 -3.22 -20.69 1.75
CA ASP A 284 -3.28 -21.10 3.15
C ASP A 284 -1.94 -20.86 3.86
N GLY A 285 -1.92 -19.95 4.81
CA GLY A 285 -0.75 -19.65 5.64
C GLY A 285 -0.40 -20.72 6.66
N ASN A 286 -1.29 -21.72 6.88
CA ASN A 286 -0.96 -22.91 7.68
C ASN A 286 -0.07 -23.90 6.90
N ASP A 287 -0.01 -23.80 5.57
CA ASP A 287 0.90 -24.60 4.76
C ASP A 287 2.33 -24.03 4.86
N PRO A 288 3.29 -24.78 5.45
CA PRO A 288 4.67 -24.30 5.61
C PRO A 288 5.41 -24.09 4.28
N SER A 289 4.90 -24.59 3.16
CA SER A 289 5.45 -24.32 1.83
C SER A 289 4.88 -23.04 1.21
N VAL A 290 3.76 -22.54 1.69
CA VAL A 290 3.07 -21.34 1.20
C VAL A 290 3.41 -20.13 2.07
N LEU A 291 3.41 -20.28 3.38
CA LEU A 291 3.63 -19.18 4.33
C LEU A 291 4.86 -18.31 4.03
N PRO A 292 6.06 -18.87 3.74
CA PRO A 292 7.22 -18.06 3.40
C PRO A 292 7.05 -17.21 2.14
N LEU A 293 6.22 -17.68 1.20
CA LEU A 293 6.01 -17.04 -0.10
C LEU A 293 5.06 -15.84 -0.02
N ILE A 294 4.08 -15.90 0.87
CA ILE A 294 3.03 -14.88 1.02
C ILE A 294 3.34 -13.89 2.14
N GLY A 295 4.20 -14.27 3.10
CA GLY A 295 4.53 -13.45 4.26
C GLY A 295 3.28 -12.93 4.96
N ASP A 296 3.22 -11.63 5.14
CA ASP A 296 2.10 -10.92 5.79
C ASP A 296 1.21 -10.15 4.78
N GLY A 297 1.34 -10.41 3.48
CA GLY A 297 0.49 -9.83 2.44
C GLY A 297 1.07 -9.83 1.04
N LEU A 298 0.19 -9.76 0.05
CA LEU A 298 0.53 -9.64 -1.36
C LEU A 298 -0.02 -8.31 -1.92
N LEU A 299 0.74 -7.68 -2.82
CA LEU A 299 0.29 -6.50 -3.56
C LEU A 299 -0.04 -6.85 -5.01
N PRO A 300 -1.25 -6.58 -5.50
CA PRO A 300 -1.58 -6.69 -6.90
C PRO A 300 -1.09 -5.47 -7.69
N ALA A 301 -0.68 -5.69 -8.94
CA ALA A 301 -0.21 -4.61 -9.81
C ALA A 301 -1.27 -3.55 -10.07
N TYR A 302 -0.85 -2.29 -10.02
CA TYR A 302 -1.64 -1.10 -10.30
C TYR A 302 -1.04 -0.36 -11.49
N ILE A 303 -1.75 -0.31 -12.61
CA ILE A 303 -1.28 0.33 -13.84
C ILE A 303 -1.25 1.84 -13.67
N ASP A 304 -0.05 2.42 -13.84
CA ASP A 304 0.18 3.85 -14.03
C ASP A 304 0.41 4.19 -15.51
N GLY A 305 -0.07 5.37 -15.91
CA GLY A 305 0.02 5.83 -17.30
C GLY A 305 -1.01 5.15 -18.22
N LYS A 306 -1.14 5.68 -19.43
CA LYS A 306 -2.16 5.25 -20.41
C LYS A 306 -1.71 4.04 -21.25
N GLN A 307 -0.47 3.61 -21.11
CA GLN A 307 0.09 2.51 -21.89
C GLN A 307 -0.38 1.17 -21.29
N LYS A 308 -1.01 0.33 -22.14
CA LYS A 308 -1.37 -1.03 -21.73
C LYS A 308 -0.11 -1.87 -21.47
N PRO A 309 -0.20 -2.90 -20.63
CA PRO A 309 0.90 -3.83 -20.41
C PRO A 309 1.43 -4.44 -21.71
N LEU A 310 2.77 -4.59 -21.80
CA LEU A 310 3.42 -5.25 -22.95
C LEU A 310 3.00 -6.72 -23.06
N ASN A 311 2.85 -7.37 -21.91
CA ASN A 311 2.30 -8.72 -21.81
C ASN A 311 1.04 -8.67 -20.94
N SER A 312 -0.12 -8.64 -21.57
CA SER A 312 -1.41 -8.56 -20.88
C SER A 312 -1.94 -9.91 -20.40
N SER A 313 -1.21 -11.00 -20.59
CA SER A 313 -1.70 -12.35 -20.29
C SER A 313 -1.70 -12.68 -18.79
N SER A 314 -0.92 -11.98 -17.98
CA SER A 314 -0.89 -12.17 -16.53
C SER A 314 -0.79 -10.86 -15.77
N ILE A 315 -1.39 -10.84 -14.58
CA ILE A 315 -1.38 -9.74 -13.64
C ILE A 315 -0.36 -10.08 -12.56
N PRO A 316 0.72 -9.30 -12.41
CA PRO A 316 1.70 -9.55 -11.37
C PRO A 316 1.13 -9.26 -9.97
N LEU A 317 1.46 -10.14 -9.01
CA LEU A 317 1.36 -9.86 -7.59
C LEU A 317 2.73 -10.03 -6.96
N VAL A 318 3.02 -9.22 -5.94
CA VAL A 318 4.32 -9.22 -5.26
C VAL A 318 4.13 -9.45 -3.77
N GLY A 319 4.91 -10.39 -3.21
CA GLY A 319 5.14 -10.55 -1.79
C GLY A 319 6.61 -10.38 -1.46
N THR A 320 6.94 -10.14 -0.21
CA THR A 320 8.32 -10.13 0.28
C THR A 320 8.59 -11.30 1.20
N GLN A 321 9.83 -11.73 1.29
CA GLN A 321 10.29 -12.87 2.06
C GLN A 321 11.53 -12.46 2.84
N ASP A 322 11.52 -12.74 4.14
CA ASP A 322 12.59 -12.42 5.09
C ASP A 322 12.96 -13.69 5.86
N ASP A 323 14.22 -14.09 5.82
CA ASP A 323 14.70 -15.30 6.49
C ASP A 323 14.77 -15.13 8.02
N GLY A 324 14.76 -13.88 8.51
CA GLY A 324 14.70 -13.53 9.93
C GLY A 324 13.28 -13.41 10.50
N ALA A 325 12.24 -13.29 9.67
CA ALA A 325 10.89 -12.94 10.14
C ALA A 325 10.09 -14.09 10.81
N GLY A 326 10.61 -15.31 10.82
CA GLY A 326 9.95 -16.45 11.47
C GLY A 326 8.82 -17.09 10.67
N TYR A 327 8.64 -16.74 9.41
CA TYR A 327 7.68 -17.38 8.49
C TYR A 327 8.26 -18.61 7.78
N GLY A 328 9.47 -19.03 8.13
CA GLY A 328 10.10 -20.24 7.62
C GLY A 328 10.87 -20.07 6.31
N ALA A 329 11.11 -18.82 5.89
CA ALA A 329 11.99 -18.53 4.77
C ALA A 329 13.46 -18.87 5.10
N THR A 330 14.24 -19.19 4.07
CA THR A 330 15.66 -19.55 4.19
C THR A 330 16.59 -18.53 3.52
N PHE A 331 16.04 -17.53 2.87
CA PHE A 331 16.75 -16.40 2.23
C PHE A 331 15.77 -15.25 1.98
N ASP A 332 16.30 -14.07 1.79
CA ASP A 332 15.52 -12.88 1.49
C ASP A 332 15.19 -12.77 0.00
N ALA A 333 13.93 -12.51 -0.31
CA ALA A 333 13.45 -12.44 -1.69
C ALA A 333 12.25 -11.52 -1.87
N VAL A 334 12.02 -11.18 -3.14
CA VAL A 334 10.73 -10.70 -3.64
C VAL A 334 10.09 -11.84 -4.44
N ASN A 335 8.92 -12.28 -4.01
CA ASN A 335 8.16 -13.36 -4.63
C ASN A 335 7.18 -12.79 -5.64
N ILE A 336 7.22 -13.28 -6.87
CA ILE A 336 6.35 -12.84 -7.97
C ILE A 336 5.34 -13.94 -8.28
N PHE A 337 4.06 -13.57 -8.22
CA PHE A 337 2.97 -14.43 -8.65
C PHE A 337 2.34 -13.87 -9.92
N ASP A 338 1.92 -14.75 -10.81
CA ASP A 338 1.14 -14.41 -12.00
C ASP A 338 -0.30 -14.87 -11.83
N LEU A 339 -1.23 -13.92 -11.79
CA LEU A 339 -2.66 -14.15 -11.87
C LEU A 339 -3.11 -14.02 -13.33
N SER A 340 -3.75 -15.03 -13.86
CA SER A 340 -4.32 -15.02 -15.22
C SER A 340 -5.81 -15.24 -15.16
N VAL A 341 -6.59 -14.38 -15.80
CA VAL A 341 -8.04 -14.52 -15.87
C VAL A 341 -8.50 -14.31 -17.30
N LYS A 342 -9.40 -15.18 -17.76
CA LYS A 342 -10.11 -15.02 -19.03
C LYS A 342 -11.61 -14.99 -18.75
N TRP A 343 -12.19 -13.82 -18.85
CA TRP A 343 -13.61 -13.59 -18.65
C TRP A 343 -14.43 -14.17 -19.83
N ARG A 344 -14.99 -15.34 -19.63
CA ARG A 344 -15.88 -16.07 -20.55
C ARG A 344 -17.19 -16.36 -19.86
N SER A 345 -18.12 -17.11 -20.51
CA SER A 345 -19.33 -17.63 -19.87
C SER A 345 -19.03 -18.35 -18.56
N THR A 346 -18.00 -19.19 -18.55
CA THR A 346 -17.33 -19.70 -17.34
C THR A 346 -15.93 -19.11 -17.32
N PRO A 347 -15.55 -18.34 -16.31
CA PRO A 347 -14.20 -17.80 -16.20
C PRO A 347 -13.15 -18.90 -16.13
N VAL A 348 -12.01 -18.67 -16.80
CA VAL A 348 -10.84 -19.53 -16.67
C VAL A 348 -9.74 -18.72 -16.02
N ALA A 349 -9.27 -19.17 -14.87
CA ALA A 349 -8.27 -18.46 -14.11
C ALA A 349 -7.21 -19.39 -13.53
N SER A 350 -6.01 -18.84 -13.33
CA SER A 350 -4.90 -19.51 -12.65
C SER A 350 -4.09 -18.49 -11.85
N LEU A 351 -3.58 -18.91 -10.72
CA LEU A 351 -2.61 -18.19 -9.91
C LEU A 351 -1.39 -19.10 -9.73
N ALA A 352 -0.20 -18.60 -10.04
CA ALA A 352 1.02 -19.38 -9.96
C ALA A 352 2.17 -18.53 -9.42
N LEU A 353 3.05 -19.14 -8.64
CA LEU A 353 4.35 -18.55 -8.33
C LEU A 353 5.20 -18.58 -9.61
N ASN A 354 5.57 -17.40 -10.12
CA ASN A 354 6.42 -17.28 -11.30
C ASN A 354 7.89 -17.44 -10.90
N THR A 355 8.35 -16.65 -9.93
CA THR A 355 9.75 -16.66 -9.49
C THR A 355 9.91 -16.09 -8.09
N GLN A 356 10.96 -16.49 -7.42
CA GLN A 356 11.50 -15.85 -6.24
C GLN A 356 12.78 -15.12 -6.65
N LEU A 357 12.80 -13.80 -6.51
CA LEU A 357 13.96 -12.97 -6.85
C LEU A 357 14.77 -12.72 -5.57
N PRO A 358 15.95 -13.37 -5.40
CA PRO A 358 16.80 -13.09 -4.25
C PRO A 358 17.17 -11.60 -4.19
N VAL A 359 17.15 -11.04 -2.98
CA VAL A 359 17.48 -9.65 -2.72
C VAL A 359 18.64 -9.55 -1.73
N ALA A 360 19.22 -8.36 -1.57
CA ALA A 360 20.20 -8.12 -0.51
C ALA A 360 19.53 -8.30 0.85
N SER A 361 20.24 -8.89 1.80
CA SER A 361 19.71 -9.19 3.13
C SER A 361 19.14 -7.96 3.81
N PHE A 362 18.01 -8.17 4.48
CA PHE A 362 17.33 -7.19 5.31
C PHE A 362 16.66 -7.88 6.50
N ASP A 363 16.13 -7.10 7.41
CA ASP A 363 15.38 -7.58 8.55
C ASP A 363 14.10 -6.74 8.70
N SER A 364 12.98 -7.38 8.73
CA SER A 364 11.67 -6.74 8.88
C SER A 364 11.11 -6.82 10.32
N ILE A 365 11.87 -7.35 11.28
CA ILE A 365 11.45 -7.52 12.69
C ILE A 365 12.03 -6.43 13.62
N PHE A 366 12.53 -5.39 13.11
CA PHE A 366 13.15 -4.31 13.87
C PHE A 366 12.11 -3.34 14.44
N PRO A 367 12.58 -2.44 15.23
CA PRO A 367 13.50 -2.49 16.38
C PRO A 367 12.83 -3.15 17.57
N CYS A 368 11.71 -3.77 17.33
CA CYS A 368 10.83 -4.38 18.32
C CYS A 368 11.24 -5.81 18.64
N ALA A 369 10.93 -6.25 19.84
CA ALA A 369 10.87 -7.68 20.12
C ALA A 369 9.74 -8.32 19.29
N PRO A 370 9.81 -9.63 18.95
CA PRO A 370 8.84 -10.29 18.06
C PRO A 370 7.37 -10.18 18.46
N THR A 371 7.09 -9.84 19.71
CA THR A 371 5.74 -9.69 20.26
C THR A 371 5.38 -8.25 20.63
N ALA A 372 6.33 -7.30 20.60
CA ALA A 372 6.09 -5.89 20.89
C ALA A 372 5.75 -5.11 19.62
N ARG A 373 4.87 -4.13 19.73
CA ARG A 373 4.47 -3.22 18.64
C ARG A 373 5.13 -1.86 18.78
N ASP A 374 5.27 -1.42 20.02
CA ASP A 374 5.60 -0.08 20.46
C ASP A 374 7.11 0.13 20.34
N CYS A 375 7.58 0.58 19.18
CA CYS A 375 8.99 0.52 18.85
C CYS A 375 9.63 1.86 18.53
N LEU A 376 8.87 2.79 17.93
CA LEU A 376 9.43 4.04 17.45
C LEU A 376 9.26 5.13 18.51
N PRO A 377 10.36 5.58 19.15
CA PRO A 377 10.30 6.60 20.20
C PRO A 377 9.87 7.95 19.63
N GLN A 378 9.16 8.74 20.43
CA GLN A 378 8.65 10.06 20.09
C GLN A 378 9.27 11.13 21.02
N PRO A 379 9.42 12.39 20.58
CA PRO A 379 9.94 13.47 21.42
C PRO A 379 9.15 13.64 22.72
N GLY A 380 9.84 13.60 23.85
CA GLY A 380 9.25 13.78 25.18
C GLY A 380 8.48 12.58 25.72
N ILE A 381 8.36 11.48 24.98
CA ILE A 381 7.75 10.24 25.44
C ILE A 381 8.81 9.30 26.00
N THR A 382 8.64 8.89 27.26
CA THR A 382 9.54 7.98 27.96
C THR A 382 8.91 6.62 28.28
N ASP A 383 7.58 6.52 28.20
CA ASP A 383 6.85 5.27 28.34
C ASP A 383 6.89 4.47 27.04
N PRO A 384 7.54 3.31 26.99
CA PRO A 384 7.61 2.49 25.78
C PRO A 384 6.24 2.06 25.26
N ASN A 385 5.21 1.93 26.10
CA ASN A 385 3.86 1.58 25.66
C ASN A 385 3.17 2.70 24.83
N GLN A 386 3.80 3.86 24.75
CA GLN A 386 3.37 4.99 23.93
C GLN A 386 4.33 5.25 22.74
N PHE A 387 5.26 4.34 22.46
CA PHE A 387 6.03 4.38 21.23
C PHE A 387 5.16 3.96 20.05
N LEU A 388 5.46 4.48 18.87
CA LEU A 388 4.65 4.20 17.69
C LEU A 388 4.83 2.78 17.19
N ASP A 389 3.75 2.20 16.72
CA ASP A 389 3.68 0.86 16.17
C ASP A 389 4.34 0.78 14.78
N VAL A 390 5.16 -0.24 14.60
CA VAL A 390 5.74 -0.59 13.31
C VAL A 390 5.57 -2.08 12.99
N LEU A 391 5.02 -2.84 13.92
CA LEU A 391 4.91 -4.30 13.83
C LEU A 391 3.98 -4.75 12.70
N SER A 392 2.93 -3.98 12.41
CA SER A 392 1.97 -4.30 11.35
C SER A 392 2.59 -4.35 9.96
N TYR A 393 3.82 -3.85 9.79
CA TYR A 393 4.44 -3.69 8.48
C TYR A 393 5.52 -4.72 8.15
N ARG A 394 5.70 -5.74 8.99
CA ARG A 394 6.69 -6.80 8.80
C ARG A 394 6.39 -7.71 7.63
N GLN A 395 7.45 -8.10 6.92
CA GLN A 395 7.46 -9.07 5.82
C GLN A 395 6.27 -8.90 4.86
N ARG A 396 5.95 -7.66 4.55
CA ARG A 396 4.98 -7.34 3.51
C ARG A 396 5.35 -6.06 2.80
N PRO A 397 5.17 -5.99 1.48
CA PRO A 397 5.30 -4.74 0.75
C PRO A 397 4.15 -3.82 1.12
N LEU A 398 4.43 -2.50 1.13
CA LEU A 398 3.45 -1.47 1.44
C LEU A 398 2.68 -1.06 0.18
N HIS A 399 1.49 -0.50 0.37
CA HIS A 399 0.65 -0.02 -0.73
C HIS A 399 1.39 1.09 -1.50
N ARG A 400 1.65 0.93 -2.78
CA ARG A 400 1.09 0.02 -3.76
C ARG A 400 2.19 -0.64 -4.61
N LEU A 401 1.83 -1.65 -5.42
CA LEU A 401 2.69 -2.15 -6.49
C LEU A 401 2.45 -1.32 -7.75
N ALA A 402 3.21 -0.26 -7.93
CA ALA A 402 3.13 0.59 -9.11
C ALA A 402 3.65 -0.15 -10.35
N TYR A 403 2.79 -0.32 -11.36
CA TYR A 403 3.14 -0.96 -12.63
C TYR A 403 3.18 0.06 -13.75
N ARG A 404 4.21 0.00 -14.59
CA ARG A 404 4.34 0.88 -15.76
C ARG A 404 4.90 0.14 -16.98
N ASN A 405 4.29 0.37 -18.14
CA ASN A 405 4.86 -0.02 -19.42
C ASN A 405 5.87 1.03 -19.88
N MET A 406 7.15 0.64 -19.92
CA MET A 406 8.28 1.47 -20.37
C MET A 406 8.64 1.22 -21.84
N LYS A 407 7.74 0.63 -22.65
CA LYS A 407 7.88 0.26 -24.07
C LYS A 407 8.85 -0.89 -24.34
N THR A 408 9.99 -0.95 -23.71
CA THR A 408 10.97 -2.04 -23.86
C THR A 408 10.82 -3.12 -22.79
N HIS A 409 10.24 -2.78 -21.67
CA HIS A 409 9.97 -3.65 -20.53
C HIS A 409 8.80 -3.09 -19.72
N ASP A 410 8.22 -3.94 -18.91
CA ASP A 410 7.32 -3.51 -17.83
C ASP A 410 8.16 -3.27 -16.57
N ALA A 411 7.90 -2.18 -15.85
CA ALA A 411 8.49 -1.88 -14.55
C ALA A 411 7.47 -2.05 -13.45
N LEU A 412 7.89 -2.63 -12.34
CA LEU A 412 7.14 -2.77 -11.09
C LEU A 412 7.94 -2.09 -10.00
N VAL A 413 7.32 -1.19 -9.25
CA VAL A 413 7.97 -0.50 -8.12
C VAL A 413 7.12 -0.68 -6.87
N THR A 414 7.77 -1.04 -5.77
CA THR A 414 7.16 -1.16 -4.45
C THR A 414 8.20 -0.92 -3.36
N ASP A 415 7.76 -0.83 -2.12
CA ASP A 415 8.59 -0.58 -0.95
C ASP A 415 8.11 -1.36 0.28
N GLN A 416 8.91 -1.37 1.32
CA GLN A 416 8.59 -1.90 2.65
C GLN A 416 9.45 -1.23 3.73
N ALA A 417 8.99 -1.27 4.98
CA ALA A 417 9.80 -0.85 6.11
C ALA A 417 10.69 -2.02 6.60
N VAL A 418 11.96 -1.72 6.91
CA VAL A 418 12.95 -2.70 7.37
C VAL A 418 13.84 -2.13 8.47
N GLU A 419 14.54 -2.97 9.24
CA GLU A 419 15.64 -2.53 10.08
C GLU A 419 16.84 -2.19 9.20
N ALA A 420 17.02 -0.92 8.93
CA ALA A 420 18.10 -0.44 8.06
C ALA A 420 19.45 -0.29 8.79
N ALA A 421 19.42 -0.10 10.10
CA ALA A 421 20.55 -0.11 11.02
C ALA A 421 20.03 -0.56 12.38
N PRO A 422 20.89 -1.02 13.31
CA PRO A 422 20.45 -1.49 14.61
C PRO A 422 19.50 -0.51 15.31
N GLY A 423 18.25 -0.91 15.48
CA GLY A 423 17.20 -0.11 16.11
C GLY A 423 16.69 1.07 15.27
N VAL A 424 16.97 1.16 13.97
CA VAL A 424 16.54 2.26 13.09
C VAL A 424 15.77 1.74 11.90
N ALA A 425 14.52 2.19 11.78
CA ALA A 425 13.66 1.92 10.64
C ALA A 425 14.10 2.68 9.38
N GLY A 426 14.10 2.01 8.23
CA GLY A 426 14.35 2.58 6.92
C GLY A 426 13.40 2.06 5.85
N MET A 427 13.32 2.79 4.75
CA MET A 427 12.47 2.45 3.62
C MET A 427 13.23 1.67 2.57
N ARG A 428 12.95 0.38 2.47
CA ARG A 428 13.45 -0.50 1.43
C ARG A 428 12.57 -0.40 0.21
N TRP A 429 13.15 -0.27 -0.99
CA TRP A 429 12.42 -0.17 -2.24
C TRP A 429 13.02 -1.08 -3.31
N TYR A 430 12.20 -1.45 -4.30
CA TYR A 430 12.54 -2.36 -5.38
C TYR A 430 12.02 -1.83 -6.72
N GLU A 431 12.83 -1.95 -7.78
CA GLU A 431 12.39 -1.90 -9.15
C GLU A 431 12.61 -3.28 -9.78
N ILE A 432 11.51 -3.91 -10.17
CA ILE A 432 11.49 -5.20 -10.85
C ILE A 432 11.11 -4.95 -12.29
N ARG A 433 11.80 -5.57 -13.23
CA ARG A 433 11.50 -5.46 -14.66
C ARG A 433 11.02 -6.79 -15.22
N ARG A 434 10.03 -6.71 -16.10
CA ARG A 434 9.50 -7.86 -16.84
C ARG A 434 9.74 -7.68 -18.32
N VAL A 435 10.36 -8.69 -18.97
CA VAL A 435 10.50 -8.80 -20.43
C VAL A 435 9.90 -10.14 -20.84
N GLY A 436 8.85 -10.10 -21.65
CA GLY A 436 8.06 -11.31 -21.93
C GLY A 436 7.40 -11.86 -20.66
N SER A 437 7.76 -13.08 -20.28
CA SER A 437 7.32 -13.73 -19.03
C SER A 437 8.39 -13.77 -17.94
N THR A 438 9.56 -13.18 -18.18
CA THR A 438 10.70 -13.24 -17.26
C THR A 438 10.78 -11.97 -16.42
N TYR A 439 10.85 -12.13 -15.12
CA TYR A 439 11.08 -11.05 -14.16
C TYR A 439 12.53 -11.04 -13.70
N ALA A 440 13.06 -9.87 -13.45
CA ALA A 440 14.37 -9.67 -12.86
C ALA A 440 14.35 -8.48 -11.89
N LEU A 441 15.05 -8.60 -10.79
CA LEU A 441 15.35 -7.47 -9.93
C LEU A 441 16.32 -6.55 -10.68
N PHE A 442 15.85 -5.37 -11.06
CA PHE A 442 16.69 -4.40 -11.76
C PHE A 442 17.54 -3.59 -10.80
N GLN A 443 16.92 -3.13 -9.70
CA GLN A 443 17.61 -2.43 -8.63
C GLN A 443 16.82 -2.49 -7.32
N GLN A 444 17.52 -2.24 -6.23
CA GLN A 444 16.99 -2.15 -4.88
C GLN A 444 17.84 -1.20 -4.05
N GLY A 445 17.27 -0.64 -3.00
CA GLY A 445 17.98 0.16 -2.03
C GLY A 445 17.18 0.33 -0.76
N THR A 446 17.83 0.75 0.32
CA THR A 446 17.17 1.11 1.58
C THR A 446 17.55 2.52 1.95
N PHE A 447 16.61 3.43 1.91
CA PHE A 447 16.84 4.82 2.28
C PHE A 447 16.75 4.99 3.80
N ALA A 448 17.90 5.14 4.43
CA ALA A 448 18.05 5.31 5.87
C ALA A 448 19.33 6.09 6.20
N PRO A 449 19.33 7.42 6.03
CA PRO A 449 20.44 8.29 6.38
C PRO A 449 20.91 8.12 7.83
N SER A 450 22.17 8.41 8.09
CA SER A 450 22.76 8.29 9.42
C SER A 450 22.47 9.51 10.31
N ASP A 451 21.20 9.87 10.43
CA ASP A 451 20.70 11.04 11.18
C ASP A 451 19.85 10.65 12.40
N GLY A 452 19.69 9.35 12.67
CA GLY A 452 18.90 8.84 13.79
C GLY A 452 17.39 9.01 13.63
N VAL A 453 16.92 9.32 12.41
CA VAL A 453 15.48 9.45 12.11
C VAL A 453 14.96 8.14 11.53
N HIS A 454 13.91 7.61 12.15
CA HIS A 454 13.16 6.47 11.61
C HIS A 454 12.35 6.90 10.40
N ARG A 455 12.30 6.04 9.39
CA ARG A 455 11.48 6.19 8.19
C ARG A 455 10.70 4.92 7.97
N TRP A 456 9.37 5.04 7.96
CA TRP A 456 8.47 3.88 7.83
C TRP A 456 7.15 4.28 7.16
N MET A 457 6.27 3.33 6.94
CA MET A 457 4.96 3.50 6.31
C MET A 457 5.04 4.36 5.05
N GLY A 458 5.69 3.80 4.02
CA GLY A 458 5.91 4.48 2.77
C GLY A 458 5.01 4.02 1.65
N SER A 459 5.15 4.72 0.52
CA SER A 459 4.60 4.34 -0.77
C SER A 459 5.52 4.84 -1.88
N ALA A 460 5.79 3.98 -2.87
CA ALA A 460 6.65 4.30 -4.00
C ALA A 460 5.90 4.29 -5.33
N ALA A 461 6.31 5.15 -6.25
CA ALA A 461 5.77 5.19 -7.61
C ALA A 461 6.83 5.64 -8.63
N MET A 462 6.57 5.36 -9.93
CA MET A 462 7.46 5.71 -11.03
C MET A 462 6.73 6.61 -12.03
N ASP A 463 7.35 7.74 -12.41
CA ASP A 463 6.81 8.62 -13.43
C ASP A 463 7.05 8.10 -14.86
N ARG A 464 6.53 8.81 -15.88
CA ARG A 464 6.66 8.42 -17.29
C ARG A 464 8.10 8.44 -17.84
N LYS A 465 9.04 9.03 -17.11
CA LYS A 465 10.46 9.07 -17.45
C LYS A 465 11.26 7.95 -16.80
N GLY A 466 10.64 7.21 -15.87
CA GLY A 466 11.29 6.18 -15.08
C GLY A 466 11.96 6.72 -13.82
N ASN A 467 11.69 7.96 -13.43
CA ASN A 467 12.11 8.49 -12.15
C ASN A 467 11.23 7.86 -11.06
N ILE A 468 11.83 7.54 -9.92
CA ILE A 468 11.12 6.91 -8.79
C ILE A 468 11.07 7.91 -7.64
N ALA A 469 9.89 8.07 -7.05
CA ALA A 469 9.67 8.79 -5.81
C ALA A 469 9.15 7.86 -4.72
N MET A 470 9.41 8.22 -3.47
CA MET A 470 8.93 7.52 -2.28
C MET A 470 8.59 8.54 -1.19
N GLY A 471 7.34 8.50 -0.70
CA GLY A 471 6.91 9.24 0.48
C GLY A 471 6.88 8.31 1.69
N TYR A 472 7.05 8.84 2.91
CA TYR A 472 7.09 8.05 4.14
C TYR A 472 6.86 8.91 5.38
N SER A 473 6.51 8.25 6.49
CA SER A 473 6.47 8.84 7.83
C SER A 473 7.86 8.95 8.44
N VAL A 474 8.08 9.96 9.29
CA VAL A 474 9.34 10.16 10.01
C VAL A 474 9.11 10.45 11.49
N VAL A 475 10.02 9.98 12.35
CA VAL A 475 10.04 10.29 13.78
C VAL A 475 11.44 10.01 14.37
N ASN A 476 11.79 10.66 15.48
CA ASN A 476 12.84 10.19 16.38
C ASN A 476 12.48 10.50 17.84
N GLY A 477 13.22 9.94 18.77
CA GLY A 477 12.95 10.13 20.21
C GLY A 477 13.32 11.51 20.78
N THR A 478 13.80 12.46 19.97
CA THR A 478 14.38 13.72 20.49
C THR A 478 13.80 14.99 19.88
N THR A 479 13.84 15.14 18.57
CA THR A 479 13.58 16.42 17.89
C THR A 479 12.65 16.33 16.69
N VAL A 480 12.49 15.13 16.11
CA VAL A 480 11.62 14.91 14.96
C VAL A 480 10.32 14.31 15.44
N PHE A 481 9.28 15.12 15.50
CA PHE A 481 7.92 14.68 15.77
C PHE A 481 7.36 13.87 14.59
N PRO A 482 6.35 13.00 14.82
CA PRO A 482 5.69 12.25 13.75
C PRO A 482 5.23 13.17 12.61
N GLY A 483 5.91 13.07 11.48
CA GLY A 483 5.75 13.95 10.31
C GLY A 483 5.90 13.19 9.00
N ILE A 484 5.86 13.90 7.87
CA ILE A 484 5.83 13.32 6.53
C ILE A 484 6.94 13.93 5.67
N ARG A 485 7.73 13.05 5.04
CA ARG A 485 8.78 13.42 4.09
C ARG A 485 8.72 12.59 2.82
N TYR A 486 9.51 12.96 1.84
CA TYR A 486 9.67 12.21 0.60
C TYR A 486 11.08 12.37 0.03
N THR A 487 11.45 11.46 -0.85
CA THR A 487 12.70 11.49 -1.59
C THR A 487 12.48 10.94 -2.99
N GLY A 488 13.50 10.95 -3.81
CA GLY A 488 13.41 10.38 -5.16
C GLY A 488 14.76 10.18 -5.82
N ARG A 489 14.70 9.60 -7.01
CA ARG A 489 15.83 9.41 -7.91
C ARG A 489 15.43 9.62 -9.36
N LEU A 490 16.37 10.04 -10.19
CA LEU A 490 16.17 10.08 -11.63
C LEU A 490 16.49 8.72 -12.26
N ALA A 491 15.90 8.44 -13.41
CA ALA A 491 16.08 7.17 -14.12
C ALA A 491 17.55 6.86 -14.46
N GLY A 492 18.36 7.91 -14.69
CA GLY A 492 19.78 7.79 -15.02
C GLY A 492 20.75 7.79 -13.84
N ASP A 493 20.25 7.89 -12.63
CA ASP A 493 21.09 7.97 -11.43
C ASP A 493 21.74 6.62 -11.06
N ALA A 494 22.72 6.67 -10.16
CA ALA A 494 23.38 5.47 -9.66
C ALA A 494 22.36 4.47 -9.11
N SER A 495 22.48 3.21 -9.52
CA SER A 495 21.55 2.16 -9.13
C SER A 495 21.52 1.97 -7.61
N GLY A 496 20.32 1.72 -7.06
CA GLY A 496 20.12 1.46 -5.64
C GLY A 496 20.17 2.70 -4.74
N GLN A 497 20.19 3.91 -5.31
CA GLN A 497 20.30 5.15 -4.55
C GLN A 497 19.10 6.07 -4.82
N MET A 498 18.54 6.66 -3.76
CA MET A 498 17.68 7.84 -3.82
C MET A 498 18.59 9.06 -3.80
N THR A 499 18.93 9.56 -4.98
CA THR A 499 20.01 10.53 -5.19
C THR A 499 19.59 11.97 -4.94
N LEU A 500 18.29 12.25 -5.00
CA LEU A 500 17.74 13.55 -4.66
C LEU A 500 17.72 13.73 -3.14
N GLY A 501 17.59 14.98 -2.70
CA GLY A 501 17.46 15.29 -1.28
C GLY A 501 16.16 14.78 -0.67
N GLU A 502 16.00 15.02 0.61
CA GLU A 502 14.77 14.73 1.34
C GLU A 502 13.89 15.99 1.37
N GLY A 503 12.71 15.92 0.78
CA GLY A 503 11.69 16.96 0.83
C GLY A 503 10.80 16.81 2.07
N VAL A 504 10.44 17.94 2.68
CA VAL A 504 9.52 17.98 3.82
C VAL A 504 8.12 18.31 3.33
N ILE A 505 7.16 17.41 3.55
CA ILE A 505 5.74 17.72 3.34
C ILE A 505 5.21 18.46 4.57
N VAL A 506 5.40 17.86 5.76
CA VAL A 506 5.06 18.51 7.03
C VAL A 506 5.93 17.96 8.16
N ASN A 507 6.42 18.85 9.00
CA ASN A 507 6.98 18.48 10.29
C ASN A 507 5.86 18.37 11.31
N GLY A 508 5.82 17.28 12.07
CA GLY A 508 4.93 17.17 13.21
C GLY A 508 5.29 18.15 14.32
N SER A 509 4.36 18.37 15.22
CA SER A 509 4.55 19.23 16.41
C SER A 509 3.90 18.63 17.67
N GLY A 510 3.31 17.44 17.55
CA GLY A 510 2.69 16.69 18.61
C GLY A 510 3.05 15.20 18.51
N VAL A 511 2.62 14.41 19.48
CA VAL A 511 2.87 12.98 19.61
C VAL A 511 1.59 12.20 19.83
N GLN A 512 1.60 10.91 19.49
CA GLN A 512 0.56 9.97 19.91
C GLN A 512 0.82 9.53 21.36
N THR A 513 -0.23 9.52 22.17
CA THR A 513 -0.17 9.01 23.56
C THR A 513 -1.18 7.90 23.82
N SER A 514 -1.74 7.32 22.75
CA SER A 514 -2.63 6.17 22.85
C SER A 514 -1.87 4.91 23.25
N LEU A 515 -2.44 4.16 24.20
CA LEU A 515 -1.85 2.89 24.64
C LEU A 515 -2.00 1.76 23.62
N ASN A 516 -2.82 1.91 22.59
CA ASN A 516 -2.84 0.96 21.49
C ASN A 516 -1.73 1.22 20.47
N SER A 517 -1.06 2.36 20.55
CA SER A 517 0.11 2.78 19.78
C SER A 517 0.00 2.69 18.25
N ARG A 518 -1.17 2.29 17.70
CA ARG A 518 -1.38 2.04 16.27
C ARG A 518 -1.03 3.25 15.41
N TRP A 519 -0.27 2.98 14.34
CA TRP A 519 -0.09 3.84 13.17
C TRP A 519 -0.98 3.33 12.03
N GLY A 520 -1.35 4.17 11.06
CA GLY A 520 -2.14 3.76 9.92
C GLY A 520 -1.44 2.67 9.10
N ASP A 521 -2.22 1.69 8.63
CA ASP A 521 -1.75 0.58 7.81
C ASP A 521 -1.64 0.95 6.32
N TYR A 522 -2.03 2.18 5.96
CA TYR A 522 -2.10 2.64 4.59
C TYR A 522 -1.47 4.02 4.42
N THR A 523 -0.92 4.22 3.24
CA THR A 523 -0.53 5.49 2.64
C THR A 523 -0.51 5.29 1.13
N SER A 524 -0.58 6.34 0.33
CA SER A 524 -0.60 6.16 -1.11
C SER A 524 0.11 7.27 -1.86
N LEU A 525 1.03 6.88 -2.75
CA LEU A 525 1.70 7.73 -3.72
C LEU A 525 1.19 7.39 -5.12
N ASN A 526 0.56 8.35 -5.79
CA ASN A 526 -0.07 8.18 -7.09
C ASN A 526 0.49 9.16 -8.11
N LEU A 527 0.35 8.85 -9.41
CA LEU A 527 0.70 9.74 -10.50
C LEU A 527 -0.51 10.51 -11.01
N ASP A 528 -0.34 11.81 -11.24
CA ASP A 528 -1.35 12.63 -11.89
C ASP A 528 -1.60 12.13 -13.33
N PRO A 529 -2.82 11.69 -13.67
CA PRO A 529 -3.11 11.10 -14.98
C PRO A 529 -3.09 12.12 -16.12
N VAL A 530 -3.02 13.43 -15.82
CA VAL A 530 -2.97 14.51 -16.82
C VAL A 530 -1.58 14.64 -17.39
N ASP A 531 -0.55 14.73 -16.55
CA ASP A 531 0.83 14.95 -16.95
C ASP A 531 1.74 13.71 -16.81
N ASP A 532 1.29 12.73 -16.03
CA ASP A 532 2.00 11.47 -15.76
C ASP A 532 3.42 11.69 -15.18
N CYS A 533 3.60 12.81 -14.46
CA CYS A 533 4.84 13.32 -13.88
C CYS A 533 4.69 13.81 -12.45
N THR A 534 3.54 14.39 -12.10
CA THR A 534 3.29 14.91 -10.76
C THR A 534 2.87 13.77 -9.85
N PHE A 535 3.62 13.60 -8.78
CA PHE A 535 3.29 12.67 -7.70
C PHE A 535 2.35 13.33 -6.72
N TRP A 536 1.36 12.57 -6.24
CA TRP A 536 0.43 12.96 -5.19
C TRP A 536 0.52 11.96 -4.04
N TYR A 537 0.71 12.47 -2.82
CA TYR A 537 0.96 11.67 -1.63
C TYR A 537 0.04 12.07 -0.49
N VAL A 538 -0.47 11.11 0.26
CA VAL A 538 -1.19 11.31 1.51
C VAL A 538 -0.62 10.42 2.59
N ASN A 539 -0.47 10.95 3.80
CA ASN A 539 -0.12 10.18 5.00
C ASN A 539 -0.58 10.94 6.25
N GLU A 540 -0.46 10.31 7.41
CA GLU A 540 -0.78 10.89 8.70
C GLU A 540 0.43 11.55 9.37
N TYR A 541 0.15 12.49 10.26
CA TYR A 541 1.11 13.14 11.13
C TYR A 541 0.43 13.65 12.40
N TYR A 542 1.20 14.17 13.38
CA TYR A 542 0.66 14.67 14.64
C TYR A 542 0.99 16.14 14.86
N THR A 543 -0.01 16.90 15.34
CA THR A 543 0.13 18.30 15.74
C THR A 543 -0.06 18.46 17.24
N ALA A 544 0.53 19.51 17.84
CA ALA A 544 0.29 19.86 19.23
C ALA A 544 -1.21 20.13 19.51
N ALA A 545 -1.92 20.71 18.54
CA ALA A 545 -3.36 20.94 18.64
C ALA A 545 -4.15 19.63 18.64
N GLY A 546 -3.79 18.68 17.76
CA GLY A 546 -4.42 17.34 17.72
C GLY A 546 -4.17 16.58 19.02
N GLN A 547 -2.92 16.55 19.50
CA GLN A 547 -2.54 15.92 20.76
C GLN A 547 -3.32 16.51 21.96
N ALA A 548 -3.59 17.80 21.96
CA ALA A 548 -4.38 18.44 23.03
C ALA A 548 -5.86 18.00 23.05
N THR A 549 -6.36 17.44 21.95
CA THR A 549 -7.75 17.00 21.83
C THR A 549 -7.95 15.50 22.04
N SER A 550 -6.91 14.69 21.83
CA SER A 550 -6.99 13.22 21.88
C SER A 550 -5.63 12.57 22.03
N THR A 551 -5.58 11.42 22.66
CA THR A 551 -4.40 10.53 22.71
C THR A 551 -3.99 10.03 21.31
N ALA A 552 -4.94 9.95 20.37
CA ALA A 552 -4.74 9.63 18.95
C ALA A 552 -5.25 10.79 18.08
N GLY A 553 -4.71 12.00 18.30
CA GLY A 553 -5.08 13.24 17.61
C GLY A 553 -4.38 13.41 16.26
N TRP A 554 -4.38 12.35 15.44
CA TRP A 554 -3.76 12.37 14.11
C TRP A 554 -4.49 13.32 13.15
N GLN A 555 -3.74 13.76 12.16
CA GLN A 555 -4.18 14.54 11.02
C GLN A 555 -3.51 14.02 9.76
N THR A 556 -4.18 14.09 8.61
CA THR A 556 -3.57 13.73 7.33
C THR A 556 -3.08 14.97 6.59
N ARG A 557 -2.11 14.77 5.70
CA ARG A 557 -1.59 15.80 4.82
C ARG A 557 -1.52 15.30 3.40
N ILE A 558 -2.06 16.08 2.47
CA ILE A 558 -2.03 15.80 1.03
C ILE A 558 -1.02 16.74 0.38
N ALA A 559 -0.10 16.19 -0.39
CA ALA A 559 0.88 16.97 -1.11
C ALA A 559 1.13 16.46 -2.51
N SER A 560 1.52 17.37 -3.41
CA SER A 560 2.04 16.99 -4.72
C SER A 560 3.43 17.56 -4.94
N PHE A 561 4.22 16.85 -5.73
CA PHE A 561 5.57 17.26 -6.11
C PHE A 561 5.98 16.65 -7.45
N ARG A 562 7.04 17.18 -8.05
CA ARG A 562 7.62 16.63 -9.28
C ARG A 562 9.11 16.41 -9.09
N LEU A 563 9.63 15.38 -9.72
CA LEU A 563 11.07 15.21 -9.83
C LEU A 563 11.62 15.95 -11.06
N PRO A 564 12.88 16.40 -11.03
CA PRO A 564 13.49 17.08 -12.16
C PRO A 564 13.42 16.28 -13.48
N GLY A 565 13.25 16.97 -14.57
CA GLY A 565 13.28 16.37 -15.93
C GLY A 565 11.97 15.70 -16.38
N CYS A 566 10.99 15.60 -15.54
CA CYS A 566 9.64 15.24 -15.95
C CYS A 566 8.74 16.46 -15.98
#